data_749c1d2d0558a690acb371dceb441c40
#
_entry.id   749c1d2d0558a690acb371dceb441c40
#
_cell.length_a   1.000
_cell.length_b   1.000
_cell.length_c   1.000
_cell.angle_alpha   90.00
_cell.angle_beta   90.00
_cell.angle_gamma   90.00
#
_symmetry.space_group_name_H-M   'P 1'
#
loop_
_entity.id
_entity.type
_entity.pdbx_description
1 polymer ?
#
loop_
_entity_poly.entity_id
_entity_poly.type
_entity_poly.pdbx_seq_one_letter_code
_entity_poly.pdbx_strand_id
1 'polypeptide(L)'
;TIRIGAEWNMSKNYGGGLLYDVTRPFTDLMSSHPRRYDALPALQRLSAFLEDNTTITAGEWRIEIMAGLRTTAMANLGSRYTLQGKFHYDPRANLSVTLPAFDMAGDPMRITFAGGAGWHTKTPTLDQLFPEPDYSYYTRLNYFPADDESKRRINVEVFKHDPTNYDLKAARNFKWEVRGNAEWNGYGLSVTYFRENMTSGFRTSTDVLTRTYREYDTGPLKDMEFTGP
;
A
#
# COMPACT_ATOMS: atom_id res chain seq x y z
N THR A 1 -13.03 -24.83 -19.82
CA THR A 1 -13.16 -23.51 -20.47
C THR A 1 -11.94 -22.69 -20.15
N ILE A 2 -11.22 -22.27 -21.20
CA ILE A 2 -10.03 -21.44 -21.05
C ILE A 2 -10.42 -19.97 -21.13
N ARG A 3 -9.92 -19.17 -20.20
CA ARG A 3 -10.06 -17.71 -20.18
C ARG A 3 -8.67 -17.06 -20.15
N ILE A 4 -8.49 -16.07 -20.99
CA ILE A 4 -7.26 -15.27 -21.03
C ILE A 4 -7.64 -13.79 -21.05
N GLY A 5 -6.86 -12.97 -20.38
CA GLY A 5 -7.10 -11.53 -20.40
C GLY A 5 -5.87 -10.75 -19.97
N ALA A 6 -5.90 -9.46 -20.31
CA ALA A 6 -4.93 -8.48 -19.91
C ALA A 6 -5.65 -7.23 -19.39
N GLU A 7 -5.02 -6.56 -18.45
CA GLU A 7 -5.55 -5.35 -17.81
C GLU A 7 -4.43 -4.31 -17.71
N TRP A 8 -4.75 -3.10 -18.11
CA TRP A 8 -3.93 -1.94 -17.81
C TRP A 8 -4.72 -0.99 -16.91
N ASN A 9 -4.16 -0.70 -15.75
CA ASN A 9 -4.75 0.21 -14.79
C ASN A 9 -3.81 1.40 -14.58
N MET A 10 -4.35 2.61 -14.72
CA MET A 10 -3.63 3.85 -14.48
C MET A 10 -4.35 4.68 -13.42
N SER A 11 -3.61 5.12 -12.41
CA SER A 11 -4.08 6.04 -11.38
C SER A 11 -3.21 7.28 -11.36
N LYS A 12 -3.83 8.44 -11.50
CA LYS A 12 -3.18 9.75 -11.50
C LYS A 12 -3.98 10.70 -10.63
N ASN A 13 -3.29 11.44 -9.79
CA ASN A 13 -3.89 12.55 -9.06
C ASN A 13 -3.69 13.85 -9.85
N TYR A 14 -4.78 14.49 -10.22
CA TYR A 14 -4.79 15.77 -10.95
C TYR A 14 -5.07 16.97 -10.03
N GLY A 15 -5.17 16.75 -8.73
CA GLY A 15 -5.43 17.81 -7.77
C GLY A 15 -4.28 18.80 -7.66
N GLY A 16 -4.60 20.05 -7.38
CA GLY A 16 -3.63 21.12 -7.15
C GLY A 16 -2.73 20.85 -5.93
N GLY A 17 -3.15 19.94 -5.06
CA GLY A 17 -2.39 19.55 -3.89
C GLY A 17 -2.50 20.53 -2.73
N LEU A 18 -1.49 20.49 -1.86
CA LEU A 18 -1.37 21.41 -0.74
C LEU A 18 -0.82 22.75 -1.23
N LEU A 19 -1.56 23.80 -0.93
CA LEU A 19 -1.17 25.18 -1.23
C LEU A 19 -0.70 25.87 0.06
N TYR A 20 0.33 26.67 -0.09
CA TYR A 20 0.84 27.48 1.00
C TYR A 20 0.10 28.81 1.04
N ASP A 21 -0.42 29.18 2.21
CA ASP A 21 -1.03 30.49 2.42
C ASP A 21 0.07 31.51 2.82
N VAL A 22 0.50 32.28 1.85
CA VAL A 22 1.55 33.29 2.03
C VAL A 22 1.13 34.45 2.95
N THR A 23 -0.15 34.56 3.27
CA THR A 23 -0.67 35.60 4.17
C THR A 23 -0.52 35.22 5.65
N ARG A 24 -0.27 33.94 5.93
CA ARG A 24 -0.04 33.45 7.28
C ARG A 24 1.44 33.42 7.60
N PRO A 25 1.86 33.97 8.75
CA PRO A 25 3.24 33.89 9.15
C PRO A 25 3.66 32.42 9.31
N PHE A 26 4.88 32.14 8.93
CA PHE A 26 5.48 30.84 9.14
C PHE A 26 5.54 30.52 10.64
N THR A 27 5.06 29.36 11.04
CA THR A 27 5.17 28.84 12.41
C THR A 27 5.81 27.46 12.35
N ASP A 28 6.58 27.12 13.39
CA ASP A 28 7.23 25.82 13.58
C ASP A 28 6.24 24.65 13.71
N LEU A 29 4.96 24.95 13.89
CA LEU A 29 3.85 23.97 13.92
C LEU A 29 3.28 23.64 12.54
N MET A 30 3.71 24.32 11.48
CA MET A 30 3.25 24.00 10.13
C MET A 30 3.97 22.78 9.56
N SER A 31 3.36 21.62 9.73
CA SER A 31 3.87 20.36 9.20
C SER A 31 3.62 20.18 7.69
N SER A 32 2.75 21.01 7.09
CA SER A 32 2.38 20.86 5.68
C SER A 32 3.11 21.88 4.80
N HIS A 33 3.82 21.37 3.81
CA HIS A 33 4.47 22.16 2.76
C HIS A 33 3.66 22.12 1.47
N PRO A 34 3.84 23.15 0.60
CA PRO A 34 3.25 23.10 -0.73
C PRO A 34 3.70 21.84 -1.47
N ARG A 35 2.73 21.05 -1.90
CA ARG A 35 2.97 19.85 -2.69
C ARG A 35 1.91 19.73 -3.78
N ARG A 36 2.34 19.80 -5.02
CA ARG A 36 1.47 19.61 -6.17
C ARG A 36 1.26 18.12 -6.40
N TYR A 37 0.01 17.65 -6.33
CA TYR A 37 -0.32 16.24 -6.58
C TYR A 37 -0.30 15.91 -8.07
N ASP A 38 -0.60 16.88 -8.93
CA ASP A 38 -0.51 16.74 -10.39
C ASP A 38 0.94 16.52 -10.89
N ALA A 39 1.94 16.92 -10.11
CA ALA A 39 3.36 16.66 -10.39
C ALA A 39 3.78 15.21 -10.09
N LEU A 40 3.00 14.45 -9.29
CA LEU A 40 3.31 13.06 -9.01
C LEU A 40 3.15 12.20 -10.28
N PRO A 41 4.02 11.20 -10.50
CA PRO A 41 3.87 10.28 -11.63
C PRO A 41 2.54 9.54 -11.58
N ALA A 42 1.99 9.19 -12.74
CA ALA A 42 0.86 8.28 -12.80
C ALA A 42 1.33 6.87 -12.39
N LEU A 43 0.61 6.24 -11.47
CA LEU A 43 0.84 4.85 -11.12
C LEU A 43 0.23 3.96 -12.20
N GLN A 44 1.04 3.17 -12.88
CA GLN A 44 0.59 2.26 -13.92
C GLN A 44 0.84 0.82 -13.50
N ARG A 45 -0.16 -0.01 -13.68
CA ARG A 45 -0.12 -1.44 -13.40
C ARG A 45 -0.59 -2.23 -14.61
N LEU A 46 0.24 -3.15 -15.04
CA LEU A 46 -0.06 -4.11 -16.10
C LEU A 46 -0.31 -5.47 -15.47
N SER A 47 -1.37 -6.14 -15.88
CA SER A 47 -1.69 -7.48 -15.43
C SER A 47 -2.11 -8.33 -16.61
N ALA A 48 -1.81 -9.61 -16.55
CA ALA A 48 -2.35 -10.61 -17.48
C ALA A 48 -2.75 -11.86 -16.69
N PHE A 49 -3.70 -12.62 -17.21
CA PHE A 49 -4.11 -13.87 -16.58
C PHE A 49 -4.48 -14.93 -17.62
N LEU A 50 -4.27 -16.16 -17.20
CA LEU A 50 -4.73 -17.37 -17.87
C LEU A 50 -5.42 -18.23 -16.82
N GLU A 51 -6.60 -18.75 -17.15
CA GLU A 51 -7.40 -19.60 -16.26
C GLU A 51 -8.09 -20.69 -17.07
N ASP A 52 -8.02 -21.91 -16.57
CA ASP A 52 -8.84 -23.01 -17.07
C ASP A 52 -9.87 -23.42 -16.02
N ASN A 53 -11.11 -23.58 -16.47
CA ASN A 53 -12.23 -24.10 -15.69
C ASN A 53 -12.75 -25.35 -16.38
N THR A 54 -12.56 -26.50 -15.74
CA THR A 54 -12.97 -27.81 -16.25
C THR A 54 -14.01 -28.41 -15.30
N THR A 55 -15.14 -28.84 -15.88
CA THR A 55 -16.18 -29.60 -15.18
C THR A 55 -16.20 -31.02 -15.72
N ILE A 56 -16.09 -31.98 -14.82
CA ILE A 56 -16.15 -33.42 -15.11
C ILE A 56 -17.42 -33.95 -14.44
N THR A 57 -18.28 -34.59 -15.23
CA THR A 57 -19.47 -35.25 -14.72
C THR A 57 -19.36 -36.77 -14.95
N ALA A 58 -19.44 -37.53 -13.88
CA ALA A 58 -19.37 -39.02 -13.92
C ALA A 58 -20.57 -39.61 -13.14
N GLY A 59 -21.60 -39.98 -13.88
CA GLY A 59 -22.91 -40.28 -13.29
C GLY A 59 -23.47 -39.05 -12.60
N GLU A 60 -23.77 -39.13 -11.30
CA GLU A 60 -24.29 -38.02 -10.51
C GLU A 60 -23.17 -37.21 -9.82
N TRP A 61 -21.90 -37.63 -9.94
CA TRP A 61 -20.76 -36.89 -9.44
C TRP A 61 -20.48 -35.66 -10.32
N ARG A 62 -20.28 -34.52 -9.71
CA ARG A 62 -19.82 -33.31 -10.40
C ARG A 62 -18.54 -32.82 -9.77
N ILE A 63 -17.47 -32.78 -10.57
CA ILE A 63 -16.16 -32.30 -10.18
C ILE A 63 -15.84 -31.06 -10.98
N GLU A 64 -15.54 -29.96 -10.29
CA GLU A 64 -15.17 -28.70 -10.91
C GLU A 64 -13.74 -28.36 -10.49
N ILE A 65 -12.89 -28.15 -11.48
CA ILE A 65 -11.46 -27.83 -11.28
C ILE A 65 -11.22 -26.49 -11.93
N MET A 66 -10.63 -25.58 -11.20
CA MET A 66 -10.12 -24.32 -11.72
C MET A 66 -8.63 -24.21 -11.42
N ALA A 67 -7.84 -23.94 -12.43
CA ALA A 67 -6.43 -23.59 -12.30
C ALA A 67 -6.14 -22.28 -13.03
N GLY A 68 -5.42 -21.39 -12.43
CA GLY A 68 -5.15 -20.08 -13.02
C GLY A 68 -3.81 -19.53 -12.60
N LEU A 69 -3.27 -18.66 -13.45
CA LEU A 69 -2.09 -17.86 -13.18
C LEU A 69 -2.38 -16.42 -13.55
N ARG A 70 -2.17 -15.52 -12.61
CA ARG A 70 -2.16 -14.08 -12.85
C ARG A 70 -0.73 -13.56 -12.71
N THR A 71 -0.34 -12.67 -13.60
CA THR A 71 0.89 -11.91 -13.45
C THR A 71 0.60 -10.42 -13.37
N THR A 72 1.35 -9.71 -12.55
CA THR A 72 1.19 -8.27 -12.37
C THR A 72 2.56 -7.61 -12.30
N ALA A 73 2.73 -6.49 -13.01
CA ALA A 73 3.92 -5.66 -12.96
C ALA A 73 3.54 -4.19 -12.82
N MET A 74 4.38 -3.43 -12.14
CA MET A 74 4.27 -1.97 -12.10
C MET A 74 5.14 -1.36 -13.18
N ALA A 75 4.59 -0.41 -13.89
CA ALA A 75 5.28 0.35 -14.92
C ALA A 75 5.38 1.84 -14.51
N ASN A 76 6.27 2.58 -15.16
CA ASN A 76 6.39 4.03 -15.00
C ASN A 76 6.78 4.53 -13.58
N LEU A 77 7.54 3.71 -12.84
CA LEU A 77 8.07 4.13 -11.53
C LEU A 77 9.45 4.79 -11.62
N GLY A 78 10.16 4.62 -12.73
CA GLY A 78 11.56 5.00 -12.88
C GLY A 78 12.54 3.93 -12.44
N SER A 79 13.76 3.99 -12.96
CA SER A 79 14.80 2.95 -12.79
C SER A 79 15.32 2.78 -11.37
N ARG A 80 15.09 3.75 -10.49
CA ARG A 80 15.51 3.67 -9.07
C ARG A 80 14.66 2.69 -8.26
N TYR A 81 13.41 2.42 -8.68
CA TYR A 81 12.52 1.53 -7.93
C TYR A 81 12.76 0.07 -8.30
N THR A 82 12.98 -0.77 -7.30
CA THR A 82 13.15 -2.22 -7.48
C THR A 82 11.90 -2.91 -8.02
N LEU A 83 10.73 -2.27 -7.90
CA LEU A 83 9.46 -2.74 -8.44
C LEU A 83 9.26 -2.44 -9.92
N GLN A 84 10.06 -1.54 -10.52
CA GLN A 84 9.90 -1.16 -11.92
C GLN A 84 10.04 -2.37 -12.84
N GLY A 85 8.97 -2.71 -13.55
CA GLY A 85 8.95 -3.81 -14.52
C GLY A 85 9.09 -5.21 -13.91
N LYS A 86 9.07 -5.35 -12.58
CA LYS A 86 9.16 -6.64 -11.91
C LYS A 86 7.82 -7.36 -11.95
N PHE A 87 7.82 -8.54 -12.56
CA PHE A 87 6.64 -9.40 -12.62
C PHE A 87 6.43 -10.19 -11.32
N HIS A 88 5.20 -10.19 -10.86
CA HIS A 88 4.74 -11.00 -9.73
C HIS A 88 3.76 -12.05 -10.29
N TYR A 89 3.90 -13.29 -9.85
CA TYR A 89 3.12 -14.41 -10.32
C TYR A 89 2.24 -14.94 -9.19
N ASP A 90 0.94 -15.00 -9.44
CA ASP A 90 -0.08 -15.41 -8.49
C ASP A 90 -0.82 -16.64 -9.04
N PRO A 91 -0.23 -17.86 -8.89
CA PRO A 91 -0.93 -19.09 -9.19
C PRO A 91 -2.06 -19.32 -8.20
N ARG A 92 -3.16 -19.94 -8.70
CA ARG A 92 -4.31 -20.33 -7.90
C ARG A 92 -4.93 -21.59 -8.44
N ALA A 93 -5.50 -22.41 -7.55
CA ALA A 93 -6.25 -23.59 -7.91
C ALA A 93 -7.44 -23.76 -6.96
N ASN A 94 -8.58 -24.17 -7.50
CA ASN A 94 -9.76 -24.55 -6.74
C ASN A 94 -10.28 -25.91 -7.24
N LEU A 95 -10.82 -26.67 -6.31
CA LEU A 95 -11.49 -27.95 -6.57
C LEU A 95 -12.83 -27.93 -5.85
N SER A 96 -13.88 -28.37 -6.54
CA SER A 96 -15.18 -28.63 -5.95
C SER A 96 -15.66 -30.00 -6.36
N VAL A 97 -16.17 -30.77 -5.42
CA VAL A 97 -16.73 -32.12 -5.64
C VAL A 97 -18.13 -32.17 -5.04
N THR A 98 -19.11 -32.28 -5.89
CA THR A 98 -20.50 -32.53 -5.49
C THR A 98 -20.78 -34.01 -5.57
N LEU A 99 -21.23 -34.61 -4.46
CA LEU A 99 -21.56 -36.00 -4.35
C LEU A 99 -22.92 -36.28 -5.00
N PRO A 100 -23.19 -37.53 -5.42
CA PRO A 100 -24.55 -37.96 -5.74
C PRO A 100 -25.53 -37.58 -4.63
N ALA A 101 -26.72 -37.13 -5.01
CA ALA A 101 -27.76 -36.89 -4.04
C ALA A 101 -28.20 -38.23 -3.43
N PHE A 102 -28.43 -38.28 -2.12
CA PHE A 102 -28.98 -39.44 -1.44
C PHE A 102 -30.23 -39.06 -0.68
N ASP A 103 -31.13 -40.01 -0.55
CA ASP A 103 -32.38 -39.81 0.18
C ASP A 103 -32.11 -39.68 1.69
N MET A 104 -32.61 -38.61 2.29
CA MET A 104 -32.61 -38.40 3.73
C MET A 104 -34.01 -38.01 4.17
N ALA A 105 -34.69 -38.92 4.84
CA ALA A 105 -36.07 -38.74 5.32
C ALA A 105 -37.10 -38.41 4.22
N GLY A 106 -36.93 -38.93 3.01
CA GLY A 106 -37.83 -38.73 1.89
C GLY A 106 -37.50 -37.53 0.97
N ASP A 107 -36.45 -36.78 1.30
CA ASP A 107 -35.99 -35.66 0.52
C ASP A 107 -34.52 -35.84 0.08
N PRO A 108 -34.13 -35.36 -1.13
CA PRO A 108 -32.75 -35.47 -1.58
C PRO A 108 -31.82 -34.57 -0.79
N MET A 109 -30.76 -35.15 -0.22
CA MET A 109 -29.66 -34.42 0.39
C MET A 109 -28.48 -34.35 -0.58
N ARG A 110 -27.94 -33.14 -0.75
CA ARG A 110 -26.78 -32.89 -1.60
C ARG A 110 -25.62 -32.38 -0.73
N ILE A 111 -24.45 -32.97 -0.92
CA ILE A 111 -23.22 -32.56 -0.23
C ILE A 111 -22.20 -32.14 -1.28
N THR A 112 -21.55 -31.01 -1.00
CA THR A 112 -20.43 -30.47 -1.82
C THR A 112 -19.27 -30.18 -0.93
N PHE A 113 -18.09 -30.68 -1.27
CA PHE A 113 -16.82 -30.30 -0.72
C PHE A 113 -16.07 -29.42 -1.70
N ALA A 114 -15.51 -28.32 -1.22
CA ALA A 114 -14.70 -27.44 -2.03
C ALA A 114 -13.43 -27.04 -1.28
N GLY A 115 -12.40 -26.76 -2.02
CA GLY A 115 -11.16 -26.22 -1.46
C GLY A 115 -10.39 -25.43 -2.52
N GLY A 116 -9.60 -24.50 -2.05
CA GLY A 116 -8.80 -23.69 -2.94
C GLY A 116 -7.55 -23.16 -2.25
N ALA A 117 -6.55 -22.87 -3.06
CA ALA A 117 -5.31 -22.23 -2.62
C ALA A 117 -4.78 -21.29 -3.69
N GLY A 118 -4.13 -20.22 -3.26
CA GLY A 118 -3.52 -19.30 -4.20
C GLY A 118 -2.68 -18.21 -3.55
N TRP A 119 -1.83 -17.64 -4.37
CA TRP A 119 -1.08 -16.45 -4.05
C TRP A 119 -1.84 -15.20 -4.47
N HIS A 120 -1.65 -14.15 -3.69
CA HIS A 120 -2.16 -12.82 -3.99
C HIS A 120 -1.07 -11.78 -3.75
N THR A 121 -0.78 -11.00 -4.77
CA THR A 121 0.18 -9.91 -4.71
C THR A 121 -0.57 -8.57 -4.60
N LYS A 122 -0.24 -7.78 -3.59
CA LYS A 122 -0.70 -6.40 -3.42
C LYS A 122 0.45 -5.46 -3.72
N THR A 123 0.30 -4.67 -4.76
CA THR A 123 1.27 -3.61 -5.11
C THR A 123 1.12 -2.42 -4.17
N PRO A 124 2.19 -1.65 -3.93
CA PRO A 124 2.11 -0.42 -3.14
C PRO A 124 1.16 0.61 -3.75
N THR A 125 0.63 1.45 -2.90
CA THR A 125 -0.18 2.62 -3.30
C THR A 125 0.71 3.79 -3.73
N LEU A 126 0.07 4.82 -4.31
CA LEU A 126 0.77 6.04 -4.71
C LEU A 126 1.51 6.70 -3.54
N ASP A 127 0.85 6.79 -2.37
CA ASP A 127 1.42 7.42 -1.17
C ASP A 127 2.59 6.63 -0.58
N GLN A 128 2.56 5.30 -0.70
CA GLN A 128 3.66 4.45 -0.26
C GLN A 128 4.89 4.56 -1.17
N LEU A 129 4.68 4.83 -2.47
CA LEU A 129 5.76 4.98 -3.44
C LEU A 129 6.31 6.40 -3.49
N PHE A 130 5.43 7.38 -3.31
CA PHE A 130 5.77 8.79 -3.37
C PHE A 130 5.29 9.49 -2.08
N PRO A 131 5.87 9.13 -0.92
CA PRO A 131 5.48 9.75 0.33
C PRO A 131 5.78 11.24 0.33
N GLU A 132 5.15 11.95 1.23
CA GLU A 132 5.44 13.36 1.46
C GLU A 132 6.78 13.50 2.18
N PRO A 133 7.63 14.47 1.78
CA PRO A 133 8.84 14.76 2.54
C PRO A 133 8.52 15.26 3.95
N ASP A 134 9.27 14.79 4.91
CA ASP A 134 9.19 15.27 6.29
C ASP A 134 10.05 16.52 6.48
N TYR A 135 9.50 17.51 7.14
CA TYR A 135 10.19 18.74 7.46
C TYR A 135 10.27 18.91 8.98
N SER A 136 11.46 19.15 9.48
CA SER A 136 11.69 19.44 10.90
C SER A 136 12.25 20.86 11.04
N TYR A 137 11.63 21.64 11.90
CA TYR A 137 11.99 23.04 12.15
C TYR A 137 12.56 23.17 13.54
N TYR A 138 13.73 23.78 13.65
CA TYR A 138 14.39 24.03 14.92
C TYR A 138 14.74 25.51 15.04
N THR A 139 14.09 26.21 15.96
CA THR A 139 14.46 27.58 16.31
C THR A 139 15.76 27.54 17.09
N ARG A 140 16.84 28.00 16.48
CA ARG A 140 18.19 28.03 17.07
C ARG A 140 18.48 29.31 17.79
N LEU A 141 17.88 30.39 17.34
CA LEU A 141 17.96 31.70 17.97
C LEU A 141 16.57 32.34 17.89
N ASN A 142 16.10 32.86 19.01
CA ASN A 142 14.96 33.73 19.07
C ASN A 142 15.30 34.90 19.99
N TYR A 143 15.80 35.97 19.37
CA TYR A 143 16.17 37.18 20.07
C TYR A 143 15.15 38.27 19.76
N PHE A 144 14.47 38.72 20.80
CA PHE A 144 13.32 39.63 20.65
C PHE A 144 13.39 40.75 21.69
N PRO A 145 14.35 41.68 21.57
CA PRO A 145 14.48 42.81 22.51
C PRO A 145 13.23 43.71 22.40
N ALA A 146 12.76 44.21 23.55
CA ALA A 146 11.60 45.06 23.62
C ALA A 146 11.88 46.49 23.21
N ASP A 147 13.13 46.95 23.44
CA ASP A 147 13.61 48.31 23.27
C ASP A 147 14.10 48.64 21.86
N ASP A 148 14.48 47.65 21.07
CA ASP A 148 15.00 47.86 19.71
C ASP A 148 14.54 46.81 18.74
N GLU A 149 13.52 47.14 17.95
CA GLU A 149 12.94 46.24 16.95
C GLU A 149 13.92 45.88 15.82
N SER A 150 14.88 46.75 15.53
CA SER A 150 15.86 46.50 14.46
C SER A 150 16.81 45.33 14.78
N LYS A 151 16.93 45.02 16.08
CA LYS A 151 17.77 43.93 16.58
C LYS A 151 17.04 42.60 16.71
N ARG A 152 15.73 42.57 16.44
CA ARG A 152 14.97 41.32 16.50
C ARG A 152 15.44 40.33 15.43
N ARG A 153 15.77 39.12 15.86
CA ARG A 153 16.26 38.05 14.98
C ARG A 153 15.65 36.70 15.40
N ILE A 154 15.25 35.96 14.40
CA ILE A 154 14.93 34.55 14.53
C ILE A 154 15.76 33.75 13.55
N ASN A 155 16.39 32.69 14.02
CA ASN A 155 17.08 31.74 13.16
C ASN A 155 16.35 30.40 13.30
N VAL A 156 15.77 29.92 12.18
CA VAL A 156 15.11 28.65 12.10
C VAL A 156 15.86 27.77 11.11
N GLU A 157 16.40 26.69 11.63
CA GLU A 157 17.04 25.66 10.82
C GLU A 157 16.00 24.65 10.35
N VAL A 158 15.96 24.39 9.04
CA VAL A 158 14.97 23.50 8.43
C VAL A 158 15.69 22.27 7.88
N PHE A 159 15.27 21.10 8.34
CA PHE A 159 15.73 19.83 7.80
C PHE A 159 14.62 19.18 6.99
N LYS A 160 14.93 18.89 5.74
CA LYS A 160 14.06 18.11 4.86
C LYS A 160 14.57 16.68 4.79
N HIS A 161 13.68 15.73 5.09
CA HIS A 161 13.92 14.31 4.94
C HIS A 161 13.02 13.76 3.85
N ASP A 162 13.59 12.98 2.92
CA ASP A 162 12.83 12.25 1.90
C ASP A 162 12.66 10.79 2.37
N PRO A 163 11.46 10.37 2.80
CA PRO A 163 11.22 9.02 3.29
C PRO A 163 10.98 8.01 2.17
N THR A 164 11.23 8.36 0.91
CA THR A 164 11.00 7.48 -0.23
C THR A 164 11.83 6.20 -0.14
N ASN A 165 11.15 5.06 -0.06
CA ASN A 165 11.79 3.76 -0.09
C ASN A 165 11.78 3.18 -1.51
N TYR A 166 12.90 3.27 -2.21
CA TYR A 166 13.07 2.74 -3.56
C TYR A 166 13.15 1.20 -3.61
N ASP A 167 13.44 0.56 -2.47
CA ASP A 167 13.50 -0.89 -2.32
C ASP A 167 12.19 -1.51 -1.81
N LEU A 168 11.12 -0.73 -1.80
CA LEU A 168 9.81 -1.20 -1.40
C LEU A 168 9.38 -2.37 -2.29
N LYS A 169 8.94 -3.46 -1.66
CA LYS A 169 8.51 -4.68 -2.34
C LYS A 169 7.00 -4.80 -2.30
N ALA A 170 6.42 -5.49 -3.26
CA ALA A 170 5.01 -5.86 -3.20
C ALA A 170 4.73 -6.80 -2.03
N ALA A 171 3.59 -6.60 -1.39
CA ALA A 171 3.13 -7.51 -0.35
C ALA A 171 2.61 -8.81 -0.98
N ARG A 172 2.96 -9.96 -0.42
CA ARG A 172 2.53 -11.27 -0.89
C ARG A 172 1.85 -12.04 0.23
N ASN A 173 0.75 -12.66 -0.16
CA ASN A 173 -0.11 -13.41 0.71
C ASN A 173 -0.48 -14.73 0.09
N PHE A 174 -0.36 -15.82 0.85
CA PHE A 174 -0.84 -17.15 0.49
C PHE A 174 -2.10 -17.45 1.27
N LYS A 175 -3.19 -17.77 0.55
CA LYS A 175 -4.46 -18.16 1.14
C LYS A 175 -4.82 -19.56 0.72
N TRP A 176 -5.43 -20.30 1.62
CA TRP A 176 -6.10 -21.54 1.30
C TRP A 176 -7.38 -21.69 2.13
N GLU A 177 -8.34 -22.38 1.57
CA GLU A 177 -9.61 -22.66 2.23
C GLU A 177 -10.11 -24.05 1.90
N VAL A 178 -10.89 -24.61 2.83
CA VAL A 178 -11.71 -25.79 2.60
C VAL A 178 -13.12 -25.51 3.07
N ARG A 179 -14.11 -26.00 2.32
CA ARG A 179 -15.52 -25.76 2.57
C ARG A 179 -16.31 -27.04 2.44
N GLY A 180 -17.23 -27.26 3.34
CA GLY A 180 -18.28 -28.27 3.23
C GLY A 180 -19.63 -27.59 3.17
N ASN A 181 -20.45 -27.95 2.17
CA ASN A 181 -21.84 -27.52 2.04
C ASN A 181 -22.75 -28.74 2.10
N ALA A 182 -23.87 -28.61 2.80
CA ALA A 182 -24.95 -29.59 2.80
C ALA A 182 -26.29 -28.88 2.53
N GLU A 183 -27.09 -29.41 1.62
CA GLU A 183 -28.40 -28.89 1.27
C GLU A 183 -29.43 -30.01 1.44
N TRP A 184 -30.49 -29.78 2.19
CA TRP A 184 -31.55 -30.73 2.45
C TRP A 184 -32.88 -30.01 2.70
N ASN A 185 -33.92 -30.37 2.01
CA ASN A 185 -35.30 -29.89 2.20
C ASN A 185 -35.42 -28.36 2.38
N GLY A 186 -34.73 -27.58 1.54
CA GLY A 186 -34.70 -26.12 1.60
C GLY A 186 -33.79 -25.52 2.68
N TYR A 187 -33.15 -26.35 3.49
CA TYR A 187 -32.14 -25.92 4.45
C TYR A 187 -30.75 -26.06 3.84
N GLY A 188 -29.88 -25.10 4.15
CA GLY A 188 -28.48 -25.09 3.73
C GLY A 188 -27.54 -24.89 4.92
N LEU A 189 -26.50 -25.71 5.02
CA LEU A 189 -25.39 -25.56 5.97
C LEU A 189 -24.09 -25.41 5.20
N SER A 190 -23.31 -24.38 5.52
CA SER A 190 -21.98 -24.17 4.96
C SER A 190 -20.97 -23.97 6.09
N VAL A 191 -19.90 -24.76 6.08
CA VAL A 191 -18.79 -24.63 7.00
C VAL A 191 -17.53 -24.37 6.19
N THR A 192 -16.83 -23.30 6.49
CA THR A 192 -15.58 -22.94 5.81
C THR A 192 -14.47 -22.77 6.85
N TYR A 193 -13.34 -23.41 6.60
CA TYR A 193 -12.10 -23.15 7.30
C TYR A 193 -11.10 -22.54 6.32
N PHE A 194 -10.46 -21.46 6.72
CA PHE A 194 -9.44 -20.80 5.88
C PHE A 194 -8.23 -20.40 6.71
N ARG A 195 -7.10 -20.30 6.03
CA ARG A 195 -5.88 -19.74 6.58
C ARG A 195 -5.22 -18.81 5.58
N GLU A 196 -4.77 -17.69 6.11
CA GLU A 196 -4.04 -16.67 5.37
C GLU A 196 -2.65 -16.51 5.98
N ASN A 197 -1.63 -16.54 5.14
CA ASN A 197 -0.24 -16.34 5.55
C ASN A 197 0.37 -15.21 4.72
N MET A 198 0.51 -14.05 5.36
CA MET A 198 1.15 -12.90 4.75
C MET A 198 2.67 -13.02 4.92
N THR A 199 3.38 -13.31 3.84
CA THR A 199 4.84 -13.48 3.85
C THR A 199 5.58 -12.14 3.83
N SER A 200 4.92 -11.08 3.34
CA SER A 200 5.44 -9.71 3.34
C SER A 200 4.26 -8.73 3.37
N GLY A 201 4.46 -7.57 3.98
CA GLY A 201 3.43 -6.54 4.11
C GLY A 201 4.06 -5.15 4.22
N PHE A 202 3.23 -4.13 4.05
CA PHE A 202 3.66 -2.74 4.25
C PHE A 202 3.62 -2.41 5.73
N ARG A 203 4.70 -1.87 6.24
CA ARG A 203 4.84 -1.40 7.62
C ARG A 203 5.56 -0.08 7.62
N THR A 204 5.22 0.78 8.56
CA THR A 204 5.98 1.98 8.87
C THR A 204 7.05 1.60 9.89
N SER A 205 8.28 2.04 9.66
CA SER A 205 9.38 1.99 10.63
C SER A 205 9.77 3.40 11.03
N THR A 206 10.30 3.54 12.23
CA THR A 206 10.86 4.80 12.72
C THR A 206 12.36 4.66 12.79
N ASP A 207 13.05 5.54 12.08
CA ASP A 207 14.50 5.60 12.11
C ASP A 207 14.98 6.81 12.91
N VAL A 208 16.10 6.65 13.62
CA VAL A 208 16.74 7.75 14.34
C VAL A 208 17.71 8.46 13.40
N LEU A 209 17.44 9.71 13.11
CA LEU A 209 18.32 10.56 12.30
C LEU A 209 19.17 11.42 13.22
N THR A 210 20.50 11.27 13.15
CA THR A 210 21.44 12.16 13.81
C THR A 210 21.75 13.34 12.90
N ARG A 211 21.79 14.54 13.48
CA ARG A 211 22.06 15.77 12.72
C ARG A 211 23.08 16.62 13.44
N THR A 212 23.98 17.24 12.70
CA THR A 212 24.85 18.27 13.18
C THR A 212 24.16 19.61 13.02
N TYR A 213 24.19 20.44 14.04
CA TYR A 213 23.60 21.78 14.02
C TYR A 213 24.55 22.81 14.56
N ARG A 214 24.29 24.07 14.24
CA ARG A 214 25.03 25.21 14.83
C ARG A 214 24.30 25.67 16.08
N GLU A 215 25.08 25.82 17.15
CA GLU A 215 24.62 26.45 18.38
C GLU A 215 25.07 27.91 18.37
N TYR A 216 24.14 28.80 18.69
CA TYR A 216 24.43 30.24 18.76
C TYR A 216 24.59 30.63 20.21
N ASP A 217 25.75 31.19 20.52
CA ASP A 217 25.98 31.83 21.82
C ASP A 217 25.47 33.28 21.71
N THR A 218 24.53 33.62 22.59
CA THR A 218 23.92 34.94 22.60
C THR A 218 24.66 35.91 23.53
N GLY A 219 25.78 35.55 24.11
CA GLY A 219 26.61 36.44 24.94
C GLY A 219 25.84 37.39 25.88
N PRO A 220 26.48 38.37 26.49
CA PRO A 220 25.75 39.39 27.23
C PRO A 220 24.95 40.28 26.26
N LEU A 221 23.61 40.26 26.39
CA LEU A 221 22.60 40.83 25.48
C LEU A 221 22.77 42.34 25.18
N LYS A 222 23.66 43.04 25.85
CA LYS A 222 23.82 44.50 25.71
C LYS A 222 24.58 44.94 24.46
N ASP A 223 25.45 44.11 23.89
CA ASP A 223 26.37 44.50 22.83
C ASP A 223 26.38 43.54 21.63
N MET A 224 25.25 42.93 21.37
CA MET A 224 25.16 41.97 20.27
C MET A 224 25.24 42.65 18.91
N GLU A 225 26.40 42.59 18.28
CA GLU A 225 26.54 42.71 16.84
C GLU A 225 26.48 41.33 16.23
N PHE A 226 25.50 41.12 15.33
CA PHE A 226 25.48 39.92 14.52
C PHE A 226 26.55 40.02 13.43
N THR A 227 27.67 39.41 13.67
CA THR A 227 28.81 39.38 12.73
C THR A 227 28.67 38.28 11.67
N GLY A 228 27.47 37.69 11.50
CA GLY A 228 27.16 36.59 10.59
C GLY A 228 27.30 35.21 11.23
N PRO A 229 26.93 34.14 10.47
CA PRO A 229 27.09 32.78 10.95
C PRO A 229 28.55 32.39 11.00
#